data_3a780e2d5df9529f2be99261a9597be8
#
_entry.id   3a780e2d5df9529f2be99261a9597be8
#
_cell.length_a   1.000
_cell.length_b   1.000
_cell.length_c   1.000
_cell.angle_alpha   90.00
_cell.angle_beta   90.00
_cell.angle_gamma   90.00
#
_symmetry.space_group_name_H-M   'P 1'
#
loop_
_entity.id
_entity.type
_entity.pdbx_description
1 polymer ?
#
loop_
_entity_poly.entity_id
_entity_poly.type
_entity_poly.pdbx_seq_one_letter_code
_entity_poly.pdbx_strand_id
1 'polypeptide(L)'
;MMQTEKYSEVWQDCLDKLRPQMTEEEFVKWFEPIRPLGFDGANLRLRVPNESFIASIEKRYMHHLRPIIAEMYGTDTQLHYAIPRKPQQPSSESTSMAIPQGVKPTDTAQIKNPFVIPGLPKRIMFDPQLNSNYTFENHIEGECNRLARSAGMAISVSPGSNAFNPLYIYGDSGLGKTHIVQAIGHEVRQRHPELQVLYVSMNKFQAQFQTAYKNGEITDFIHFYQMVDVLIIDDIQELTGKTGTQNAFFNIFNHLQLAGKQLILTSDKPPVELKDIEERLLTRFKWGLSAYLSVPDYETKLKIIRAKAQRLGAHIPEDVVAYLADNISANVREIEGALSSLIANASFLGRKVTISLAKDILKVYVKLTQREITIDSIVKVVCDYYGIDLDTFNSAKRTRDVAQARQVAMYLAKQHTKSPLTVIGSAIGGRNHATVLHSCKAVSDMIDSDKQFKGQIEEIERIVLGKQ
;
A
#
# COMPACT_ATOMS: atom_id res chain seq x y z
N MET A 1 -16.84 50.99 6.77
CA MET A 1 -17.82 50.57 5.74
C MET A 1 -17.68 51.31 4.41
N MET A 2 -17.04 52.46 4.30
CA MET A 2 -16.90 53.25 3.07
C MET A 2 -15.82 52.85 2.06
N GLN A 3 -14.94 51.90 2.38
CA GLN A 3 -13.89 51.43 1.44
C GLN A 3 -14.26 50.17 0.66
N THR A 4 -15.31 49.47 1.07
CA THR A 4 -15.68 48.17 0.48
C THR A 4 -16.45 48.31 -0.84
N GLU A 5 -17.15 49.38 -1.06
CA GLU A 5 -17.94 49.60 -2.27
C GLU A 5 -17.07 50.02 -3.47
N LYS A 6 -16.02 50.81 -3.23
CA LYS A 6 -15.23 51.43 -4.30
C LYS A 6 -14.41 50.44 -5.17
N TYR A 7 -13.85 49.37 -4.60
CA TYR A 7 -13.09 48.39 -5.41
C TYR A 7 -13.98 47.41 -6.16
N SER A 8 -15.23 47.22 -5.72
CA SER A 8 -16.20 46.38 -6.41
C SER A 8 -16.71 47.07 -7.69
N GLU A 9 -16.90 48.39 -7.63
CA GLU A 9 -17.27 49.17 -8.81
C GLU A 9 -16.13 49.19 -9.83
N VAL A 10 -14.90 49.45 -9.38
CA VAL A 10 -13.70 49.40 -10.25
C VAL A 10 -13.51 48.03 -10.89
N TRP A 11 -13.82 46.92 -10.16
CA TRP A 11 -13.78 45.60 -10.74
C TRP A 11 -14.83 45.40 -11.83
N GLN A 12 -16.04 45.96 -11.65
CA GLN A 12 -17.08 45.93 -12.68
C GLN A 12 -16.64 46.65 -13.95
N ASP A 13 -16.03 47.83 -13.80
CA ASP A 13 -15.46 48.59 -14.92
C ASP A 13 -14.36 47.79 -15.64
N CYS A 14 -13.53 46.98 -14.91
CA CYS A 14 -12.57 46.07 -15.49
C CYS A 14 -13.25 44.96 -16.33
N LEU A 15 -14.34 44.37 -15.81
CA LEU A 15 -15.11 43.37 -16.53
C LEU A 15 -15.76 43.92 -17.80
N ASP A 16 -16.27 45.13 -17.75
CA ASP A 16 -16.87 45.80 -18.90
C ASP A 16 -15.86 46.11 -20.02
N LYS A 17 -14.61 46.41 -19.65
CA LYS A 17 -13.48 46.55 -20.61
C LYS A 17 -12.96 45.23 -21.14
N LEU A 18 -13.08 44.11 -20.38
CA LEU A 18 -12.68 42.79 -20.82
C LEU A 18 -13.69 42.14 -21.78
N ARG A 19 -14.98 42.37 -21.56
CA ARG A 19 -16.08 41.76 -22.32
C ARG A 19 -15.94 41.87 -23.85
N PRO A 20 -15.59 43.03 -24.45
CA PRO A 20 -15.43 43.15 -25.90
C PRO A 20 -14.18 42.44 -26.45
N GLN A 21 -13.25 41.95 -25.60
CA GLN A 21 -11.99 41.34 -26.03
C GLN A 21 -12.05 39.79 -26.15
N MET A 22 -13.23 39.20 -25.87
CA MET A 22 -13.43 37.75 -25.92
C MET A 22 -14.88 37.40 -26.28
N THR A 23 -15.14 36.10 -26.51
CA THR A 23 -16.50 35.63 -26.78
C THR A 23 -17.36 35.66 -25.50
N GLU A 24 -18.69 35.84 -25.64
CA GLU A 24 -19.61 35.85 -24.52
C GLU A 24 -19.54 34.54 -23.69
N GLU A 25 -19.37 33.40 -24.35
CA GLU A 25 -19.21 32.11 -23.68
C GLU A 25 -17.95 32.03 -22.81
N GLU A 26 -16.85 32.59 -23.28
CA GLU A 26 -15.58 32.65 -22.53
C GLU A 26 -15.71 33.63 -21.35
N PHE A 27 -16.35 34.75 -21.54
CA PHE A 27 -16.55 35.73 -20.51
C PHE A 27 -17.40 35.19 -19.35
N VAL A 28 -18.56 34.60 -19.64
CA VAL A 28 -19.45 33.98 -18.65
C VAL A 28 -18.77 32.85 -17.90
N LYS A 29 -17.97 32.03 -18.60
CA LYS A 29 -17.28 30.89 -18.02
C LYS A 29 -16.10 31.26 -17.12
N TRP A 30 -15.31 32.27 -17.51
CA TRP A 30 -14.02 32.52 -16.86
C TRP A 30 -13.96 33.82 -16.04
N PHE A 31 -14.80 34.82 -16.30
CA PHE A 31 -14.72 36.09 -15.61
C PHE A 31 -15.94 36.40 -14.74
N GLU A 32 -17.11 35.96 -15.11
CA GLU A 32 -18.32 36.15 -14.32
C GLU A 32 -18.28 35.49 -12.91
N PRO A 33 -17.60 34.31 -12.72
CA PRO A 33 -17.47 33.70 -11.40
C PRO A 33 -16.49 34.41 -10.45
N ILE A 34 -15.67 35.35 -10.94
CA ILE A 34 -14.67 36.05 -10.12
C ILE A 34 -15.36 37.14 -9.29
N ARG A 35 -15.02 37.20 -8.01
CA ARG A 35 -15.54 38.28 -7.10
C ARG A 35 -14.35 38.96 -6.42
N PRO A 36 -14.28 40.29 -6.42
CA PRO A 36 -13.26 41.02 -5.67
C PRO A 36 -13.54 40.90 -4.17
N LEU A 37 -12.52 40.63 -3.40
CA LEU A 37 -12.59 40.54 -1.94
C LEU A 37 -12.01 41.78 -1.24
N GLY A 38 -11.10 42.50 -1.90
CA GLY A 38 -10.48 43.68 -1.36
C GLY A 38 -9.27 44.14 -2.16
N PHE A 39 -8.94 45.41 -1.99
CA PHE A 39 -7.75 46.05 -2.54
C PHE A 39 -7.09 46.90 -1.45
N ASP A 40 -5.80 46.70 -1.22
CA ASP A 40 -5.03 47.39 -0.17
C ASP A 40 -4.08 48.48 -0.71
N GLY A 41 -4.20 48.83 -1.99
CA GLY A 41 -3.33 49.80 -2.67
C GLY A 41 -2.20 49.19 -3.46
N ALA A 42 -1.87 47.93 -3.20
CA ALA A 42 -0.84 47.13 -3.92
C ALA A 42 -1.35 45.76 -4.30
N ASN A 43 -2.23 45.13 -3.50
CA ASN A 43 -2.70 43.77 -3.71
C ASN A 43 -4.19 43.73 -3.96
N LEU A 44 -4.61 43.24 -5.12
CA LEU A 44 -6.00 42.98 -5.46
C LEU A 44 -6.32 41.50 -5.16
N ARG A 45 -7.24 41.26 -4.21
CA ARG A 45 -7.69 39.93 -3.81
C ARG A 45 -8.95 39.54 -4.54
N LEU A 46 -8.89 38.46 -5.31
CA LEU A 46 -10.00 37.95 -6.10
C LEU A 46 -10.43 36.56 -5.60
N ARG A 47 -11.72 36.36 -5.40
CA ARG A 47 -12.31 35.06 -5.09
C ARG A 47 -12.56 34.30 -6.39
N VAL A 48 -12.06 33.07 -6.47
CA VAL A 48 -12.18 32.17 -7.63
C VAL A 48 -12.71 30.79 -7.20
N PRO A 49 -13.38 30.04 -8.09
CA PRO A 49 -14.04 28.77 -7.73
C PRO A 49 -13.09 27.66 -7.25
N ASN A 50 -11.92 27.50 -7.87
CA ASN A 50 -10.95 26.42 -7.56
C ASN A 50 -9.56 26.72 -8.14
N GLU A 51 -8.55 25.91 -7.80
CA GLU A 51 -7.16 26.05 -8.28
C GLU A 51 -7.01 25.89 -9.80
N SER A 52 -7.72 24.94 -10.40
CA SER A 52 -7.69 24.74 -11.86
C SER A 52 -8.16 25.97 -12.64
N PHE A 53 -9.01 26.76 -12.00
CA PHE A 53 -9.52 28.01 -12.55
C PHE A 53 -8.43 29.08 -12.61
N ILE A 54 -7.59 29.18 -11.56
CA ILE A 54 -6.44 30.09 -11.50
C ILE A 54 -5.46 29.77 -12.64
N ALA A 55 -5.04 28.50 -12.74
CA ALA A 55 -4.11 28.07 -13.78
C ALA A 55 -4.61 28.37 -15.19
N SER A 56 -5.92 28.24 -15.43
CA SER A 56 -6.54 28.54 -16.72
C SER A 56 -6.55 30.04 -17.05
N ILE A 57 -6.87 30.90 -16.07
CA ILE A 57 -6.85 32.35 -16.24
C ILE A 57 -5.43 32.85 -16.46
N GLU A 58 -4.48 32.42 -15.66
CA GLU A 58 -3.07 32.84 -15.76
C GLU A 58 -2.46 32.43 -17.10
N LYS A 59 -2.75 31.23 -17.60
CA LYS A 59 -2.20 30.73 -18.85
C LYS A 59 -2.84 31.35 -20.10
N ARG A 60 -4.15 31.59 -20.08
CA ARG A 60 -4.90 31.93 -21.30
C ARG A 60 -5.32 33.41 -21.38
N TYR A 61 -5.63 34.03 -20.25
CA TYR A 61 -6.29 35.32 -20.25
C TYR A 61 -5.52 36.44 -19.50
N MET A 62 -4.34 36.11 -18.93
CA MET A 62 -3.53 37.09 -18.19
C MET A 62 -3.07 38.25 -19.11
N HIS A 63 -2.82 37.99 -20.39
CA HIS A 63 -2.43 39.02 -21.35
C HIS A 63 -3.52 40.04 -21.66
N HIS A 64 -4.81 39.70 -21.47
CA HIS A 64 -5.93 40.64 -21.54
C HIS A 64 -6.21 41.33 -20.20
N LEU A 65 -6.08 40.54 -19.11
CA LEU A 65 -6.43 41.01 -17.77
C LEU A 65 -5.42 42.01 -17.20
N ARG A 66 -4.12 41.73 -17.37
CA ARG A 66 -3.03 42.50 -16.77
C ARG A 66 -2.98 43.98 -17.21
N PRO A 67 -3.16 44.33 -18.50
CA PRO A 67 -3.19 45.71 -18.92
C PRO A 67 -4.35 46.51 -18.30
N ILE A 68 -5.53 45.89 -18.20
CA ILE A 68 -6.74 46.55 -17.66
C ILE A 68 -6.60 46.75 -16.14
N ILE A 69 -6.03 45.77 -15.43
CA ILE A 69 -5.72 45.90 -13.99
C ILE A 69 -4.69 47.00 -13.76
N ALA A 70 -3.65 47.07 -14.57
CA ALA A 70 -2.64 48.10 -14.47
C ALA A 70 -3.21 49.52 -14.71
N GLU A 71 -4.15 49.63 -15.64
CA GLU A 71 -4.87 50.89 -15.90
C GLU A 71 -5.80 51.34 -14.77
N MET A 72 -6.54 50.37 -14.16
CA MET A 72 -7.59 50.65 -13.19
C MET A 72 -7.14 50.67 -11.75
N TYR A 73 -6.14 49.87 -11.39
CA TYR A 73 -5.63 49.72 -10.02
C TYR A 73 -4.17 50.18 -9.85
N GLY A 74 -3.43 50.38 -10.95
CA GLY A 74 -2.02 50.80 -10.95
C GLY A 74 -1.07 49.71 -11.44
N THR A 75 0.06 50.13 -12.01
CA THR A 75 1.05 49.28 -12.67
C THR A 75 1.71 48.23 -11.74
N ASP A 76 1.78 48.52 -10.43
CA ASP A 76 2.43 47.68 -9.43
C ASP A 76 1.45 46.74 -8.70
N THR A 77 0.19 46.66 -9.18
CA THR A 77 -0.86 45.83 -8.55
C THR A 77 -0.56 44.35 -8.71
N GLN A 78 -0.50 43.63 -7.59
CA GLN A 78 -0.37 42.19 -7.52
C GLN A 78 -1.73 41.51 -7.34
N LEU A 79 -1.93 40.38 -8.03
CA LEU A 79 -3.16 39.60 -7.92
C LEU A 79 -3.01 38.47 -6.91
N HIS A 80 -3.95 38.37 -5.98
CA HIS A 80 -4.04 37.29 -5.01
C HIS A 80 -5.37 36.57 -5.15
N TYR A 81 -5.35 35.23 -5.26
CA TYR A 81 -6.56 34.42 -5.42
C TYR A 81 -6.94 33.74 -4.11
N ALA A 82 -8.23 33.77 -3.79
CA ALA A 82 -8.84 33.09 -2.65
C ALA A 82 -9.86 32.07 -3.12
N ILE A 83 -9.76 30.83 -2.64
CA ILE A 83 -10.67 29.74 -2.96
C ILE A 83 -11.64 29.53 -1.78
N PRO A 84 -12.98 29.39 -2.01
CA PRO A 84 -13.92 29.13 -0.94
C PRO A 84 -13.69 27.76 -0.31
N ARG A 85 -13.42 27.71 1.01
CA ARG A 85 -13.42 26.46 1.77
C ARG A 85 -14.86 26.00 1.97
N LYS A 86 -15.16 24.70 1.78
CA LYS A 86 -16.46 24.11 2.15
C LYS A 86 -16.70 24.33 3.64
N PRO A 87 -17.91 24.72 4.07
CA PRO A 87 -18.20 24.95 5.49
C PRO A 87 -18.12 23.63 6.26
N GLN A 88 -17.18 23.53 7.19
CA GLN A 88 -17.26 22.61 8.31
C GLN A 88 -18.15 23.26 9.39
N GLN A 89 -19.04 22.48 9.98
CA GLN A 89 -19.93 22.90 11.04
C GLN A 89 -19.16 23.48 12.24
N PRO A 90 -19.71 24.49 12.94
CA PRO A 90 -19.00 25.21 13.99
C PRO A 90 -18.96 24.37 15.28
N SER A 91 -17.78 24.01 15.76
CA SER A 91 -17.53 23.77 17.16
C SER A 91 -17.10 25.09 17.78
N SER A 92 -17.86 25.51 18.77
CA SER A 92 -17.64 26.69 19.60
C SER A 92 -16.30 26.59 20.32
N GLU A 93 -15.43 27.57 20.07
CA GLU A 93 -14.63 28.25 21.09
C GLU A 93 -13.78 29.31 20.39
N SER A 94 -14.16 30.56 20.63
CA SER A 94 -13.42 31.74 20.19
C SER A 94 -12.24 31.97 21.12
N THR A 95 -11.03 31.75 20.61
CA THR A 95 -9.82 32.31 21.24
C THR A 95 -9.21 33.31 20.28
N SER A 96 -9.32 34.58 20.61
CA SER A 96 -8.66 35.70 19.94
C SER A 96 -7.14 35.59 20.14
N MET A 97 -6.41 35.27 19.08
CA MET A 97 -4.95 35.44 19.08
C MET A 97 -4.59 36.85 18.66
N ALA A 98 -3.91 37.56 19.56
CA ALA A 98 -3.28 38.85 19.30
C ALA A 98 -2.16 38.68 18.26
N ILE A 99 -2.14 39.57 17.26
CA ILE A 99 -1.09 39.68 16.25
C ILE A 99 0.16 40.24 16.93
N PRO A 100 1.33 39.59 16.88
CA PRO A 100 2.56 40.19 17.35
C PRO A 100 2.96 41.32 16.41
N GLN A 101 3.06 42.54 16.93
CA GLN A 101 3.65 43.68 16.23
C GLN A 101 5.18 43.51 16.16
N GLY A 102 5.73 43.75 14.96
CA GLY A 102 7.11 44.13 14.79
C GLY A 102 8.11 43.03 14.54
N VAL A 103 8.20 42.54 13.30
CA VAL A 103 9.42 41.90 12.79
C VAL A 103 10.34 43.02 12.29
N LYS A 104 11.45 43.26 13.01
CA LYS A 104 12.52 44.11 12.52
C LYS A 104 13.13 43.47 11.25
N PRO A 105 13.53 44.26 10.24
CA PRO A 105 14.20 43.72 9.05
C PRO A 105 15.48 42.97 9.46
N THR A 106 15.56 41.70 9.08
CA THR A 106 16.72 40.85 9.38
C THR A 106 17.89 41.28 8.51
N ASP A 107 19.01 41.58 9.14
CA ASP A 107 20.26 41.94 8.48
C ASP A 107 20.73 40.81 7.57
N THR A 108 20.74 41.02 6.26
CA THR A 108 21.11 40.04 5.23
C THR A 108 22.60 39.61 5.31
N ALA A 109 23.42 40.29 6.11
CA ALA A 109 24.84 39.96 6.32
C ALA A 109 25.07 38.67 7.15
N GLN A 110 24.01 38.05 7.73
CA GLN A 110 24.12 36.85 8.56
C GLN A 110 23.63 35.54 7.90
N ILE A 111 23.31 35.55 6.61
CA ILE A 111 22.89 34.32 5.90
C ILE A 111 24.12 33.43 5.69
N LYS A 112 24.38 32.53 6.64
CA LYS A 112 25.48 31.54 6.57
C LYS A 112 25.15 30.33 5.70
N ASN A 113 23.92 30.14 5.28
CA ASN A 113 23.49 29.01 4.49
C ASN A 113 22.64 29.48 3.30
N PRO A 114 23.13 29.32 2.05
CA PRO A 114 22.43 29.77 0.85
C PRO A 114 21.13 28.98 0.57
N PHE A 115 20.89 27.87 1.28
CA PHE A 115 19.69 27.04 1.16
C PHE A 115 18.59 27.40 2.18
N VAL A 116 18.83 28.36 3.07
CA VAL A 116 17.81 28.85 4.01
C VAL A 116 17.26 30.18 3.48
N ILE A 117 16.02 30.13 2.99
CA ILE A 117 15.29 31.32 2.55
C ILE A 117 14.58 31.92 3.77
N PRO A 118 14.92 33.14 4.22
CA PRO A 118 14.23 33.78 5.33
C PRO A 118 12.77 34.06 4.99
N GLY A 119 11.84 33.68 5.89
CA GLY A 119 10.41 33.95 5.74
C GLY A 119 9.57 32.81 5.17
N LEU A 120 10.18 31.70 4.71
CA LEU A 120 9.43 30.49 4.44
C LEU A 120 8.99 29.83 5.75
N PRO A 121 7.73 29.36 5.87
CA PRO A 121 7.31 28.58 7.02
C PRO A 121 8.24 27.37 7.15
N LYS A 122 8.80 27.17 8.35
CA LYS A 122 9.87 26.19 8.61
C LYS A 122 9.52 24.74 8.21
N ARG A 123 8.24 24.40 8.01
CA ARG A 123 7.78 23.09 7.49
C ARG A 123 6.38 23.20 6.90
N ILE A 124 6.20 22.71 5.70
CA ILE A 124 4.87 22.47 5.10
C ILE A 124 4.37 21.16 5.70
N MET A 125 3.33 21.23 6.54
CA MET A 125 2.66 20.03 7.05
C MET A 125 1.79 19.45 5.93
N PHE A 126 2.01 18.19 5.58
CA PHE A 126 1.19 17.46 4.61
C PHE A 126 0.46 16.28 5.28
N ASP A 127 -0.60 15.79 4.62
CA ASP A 127 -1.35 14.63 5.06
C ASP A 127 -0.44 13.38 5.03
N PRO A 128 -0.23 12.69 6.16
CA PRO A 128 0.61 11.50 6.25
C PRO A 128 0.05 10.29 5.52
N GLN A 129 -1.19 10.33 5.04
CA GLN A 129 -1.90 9.25 4.34
C GLN A 129 -2.06 7.97 5.17
N LEU A 130 -2.09 8.07 6.49
CA LEU A 130 -2.24 6.94 7.41
C LEU A 130 -3.71 6.64 7.70
N ASN A 131 -4.08 5.37 7.71
CA ASN A 131 -5.41 4.91 8.11
C ASN A 131 -5.49 4.83 9.65
N SER A 132 -6.42 5.55 10.26
CA SER A 132 -6.62 5.60 11.72
C SER A 132 -6.87 4.24 12.39
N ASN A 133 -7.31 3.24 11.62
CA ASN A 133 -7.56 1.89 12.13
C ASN A 133 -6.29 1.03 12.25
N TYR A 134 -5.18 1.43 11.66
CA TYR A 134 -3.94 0.67 11.65
C TYR A 134 -2.98 1.18 12.73
N THR A 135 -3.22 0.78 13.97
CA THR A 135 -2.41 1.13 15.14
C THR A 135 -1.80 -0.13 15.78
N PHE A 136 -0.79 0.05 16.63
CA PHE A 136 -0.23 -1.06 17.41
C PHE A 136 -1.22 -1.67 18.40
N GLU A 137 -2.17 -0.91 18.91
CA GLU A 137 -3.25 -1.41 19.78
C GLU A 137 -4.17 -2.38 19.02
N ASN A 138 -4.39 -2.08 17.75
CA ASN A 138 -5.24 -2.88 16.87
C ASN A 138 -4.50 -4.06 16.22
N HIS A 139 -3.16 -4.09 16.30
CA HIS A 139 -2.32 -5.13 15.74
C HIS A 139 -2.04 -6.21 16.77
N ILE A 140 -2.61 -7.40 16.58
CA ILE A 140 -2.41 -8.52 17.48
C ILE A 140 -1.01 -9.08 17.35
N GLU A 141 -0.29 -9.12 18.47
CA GLU A 141 1.05 -9.69 18.55
C GLU A 141 0.99 -11.22 18.62
N GLY A 142 1.87 -11.86 17.86
CA GLY A 142 2.14 -13.29 17.85
C GLY A 142 3.59 -13.55 17.46
N GLU A 143 4.03 -14.80 17.55
CA GLU A 143 5.39 -15.20 17.09
C GLU A 143 5.60 -14.80 15.61
N CYS A 144 4.56 -14.90 14.79
CA CYS A 144 4.58 -14.61 13.37
C CYS A 144 4.99 -13.16 13.01
N ASN A 145 4.84 -12.21 13.92
CA ASN A 145 5.07 -10.79 13.66
C ASN A 145 5.92 -10.08 14.73
N ARG A 146 6.39 -10.80 15.76
CA ARG A 146 7.07 -10.22 16.93
C ARG A 146 8.30 -9.40 16.55
N LEU A 147 9.14 -9.91 15.63
CA LEU A 147 10.36 -9.20 15.20
C LEU A 147 10.00 -7.85 14.54
N ALA A 148 9.07 -7.86 13.59
CA ALA A 148 8.66 -6.65 12.88
C ALA A 148 8.00 -5.62 13.82
N ARG A 149 7.18 -6.11 14.77
CA ARG A 149 6.55 -5.26 15.78
C ARG A 149 7.57 -4.63 16.72
N SER A 150 8.50 -5.43 17.25
CA SER A 150 9.55 -4.94 18.15
C SER A 150 10.47 -3.92 17.46
N ALA A 151 10.87 -4.18 16.21
CA ALA A 151 11.65 -3.24 15.41
C ALA A 151 10.86 -1.95 15.16
N GLY A 152 9.57 -2.06 14.85
CA GLY A 152 8.69 -0.91 14.66
C GLY A 152 8.56 -0.04 15.90
N MET A 153 8.41 -0.65 17.07
CA MET A 153 8.39 0.07 18.35
C MET A 153 9.72 0.78 18.64
N ALA A 154 10.86 0.13 18.36
CA ALA A 154 12.17 0.75 18.51
C ALA A 154 12.37 1.95 17.56
N ILE A 155 11.93 1.83 16.30
CA ILE A 155 11.91 2.93 15.33
C ILE A 155 11.05 4.09 15.82
N SER A 156 9.88 3.80 16.41
CA SER A 156 8.98 4.84 16.91
C SER A 156 9.58 5.67 18.05
N VAL A 157 10.51 5.09 18.81
CA VAL A 157 11.24 5.81 19.87
C VAL A 157 12.32 6.71 19.28
N SER A 158 13.06 6.24 18.28
CA SER A 158 14.21 6.97 17.71
C SER A 158 14.29 6.76 16.19
N PRO A 159 13.44 7.43 15.40
CA PRO A 159 13.46 7.30 13.94
C PRO A 159 14.81 7.74 13.35
N GLY A 160 15.35 6.94 12.42
CA GLY A 160 16.58 7.24 11.68
C GLY A 160 17.89 7.03 12.44
N SER A 161 17.86 6.93 13.77
CA SER A 161 19.06 6.82 14.61
C SER A 161 19.43 5.40 15.03
N ASN A 162 18.66 4.38 14.59
CA ASN A 162 18.90 2.98 14.92
C ASN A 162 19.43 2.18 13.72
N ALA A 163 19.93 0.97 13.98
CA ALA A 163 20.44 0.07 12.94
C ALA A 163 19.36 -0.50 12.00
N PHE A 164 18.06 -0.17 12.24
CA PHE A 164 16.93 -0.71 11.47
C PHE A 164 16.52 0.24 10.33
N ASN A 165 17.49 0.76 9.59
CA ASN A 165 17.24 1.69 8.50
C ASN A 165 17.95 1.24 7.20
N PRO A 166 17.19 0.78 6.19
CA PRO A 166 15.75 0.65 6.16
C PRO A 166 15.23 -0.52 7.03
N LEU A 167 13.96 -0.42 7.49
CA LEU A 167 13.20 -1.59 7.93
C LEU A 167 12.48 -2.17 6.71
N TYR A 168 12.78 -3.43 6.38
CA TYR A 168 12.17 -4.14 5.26
C TYR A 168 11.29 -5.27 5.80
N ILE A 169 9.96 -5.14 5.66
CA ILE A 169 9.00 -6.14 6.14
C ILE A 169 8.48 -6.93 4.94
N TYR A 170 8.62 -8.26 4.98
CA TYR A 170 8.17 -9.10 3.88
C TYR A 170 7.40 -10.32 4.36
N GLY A 171 6.63 -10.91 3.45
CA GLY A 171 5.79 -12.08 3.69
C GLY A 171 4.59 -12.09 2.76
N ASP A 172 3.86 -13.19 2.72
CA ASP A 172 2.73 -13.39 1.82
C ASP A 172 1.66 -12.29 1.95
N SER A 173 0.82 -12.18 0.93
CA SER A 173 -0.29 -11.21 0.94
C SER A 173 -1.27 -11.51 2.08
N GLY A 174 -1.75 -10.45 2.75
CA GLY A 174 -2.76 -10.58 3.81
C GLY A 174 -2.23 -10.91 5.20
N LEU A 175 -0.89 -10.93 5.43
CA LEU A 175 -0.29 -11.19 6.74
C LEU A 175 -0.17 -9.95 7.66
N GLY A 176 -0.66 -8.77 7.22
CA GLY A 176 -0.68 -7.57 8.04
C GLY A 176 0.51 -6.62 7.84
N LYS A 177 1.29 -6.75 6.74
CA LYS A 177 2.40 -5.84 6.40
C LYS A 177 1.98 -4.37 6.44
N THR A 178 0.95 -4.01 5.69
CA THR A 178 0.41 -2.66 5.62
C THR A 178 -0.04 -2.15 6.99
N HIS A 179 -0.65 -3.00 7.82
CA HIS A 179 -1.09 -2.63 9.16
C HIS A 179 0.09 -2.23 10.04
N ILE A 180 1.13 -3.05 10.11
CA ILE A 180 2.25 -2.82 11.01
C ILE A 180 3.05 -1.57 10.60
N VAL A 181 3.28 -1.33 9.29
CA VAL A 181 4.03 -0.13 8.86
C VAL A 181 3.24 1.15 9.10
N GLN A 182 1.92 1.13 8.96
CA GLN A 182 1.10 2.28 9.30
C GLN A 182 0.99 2.49 10.81
N ALA A 183 0.97 1.40 11.61
CA ALA A 183 1.04 1.48 13.06
C ALA A 183 2.35 2.17 13.52
N ILE A 184 3.47 1.84 12.90
CA ILE A 184 4.74 2.54 13.13
C ILE A 184 4.60 4.03 12.80
N GLY A 185 4.00 4.37 11.67
CA GLY A 185 3.77 5.75 11.26
C GLY A 185 2.92 6.55 12.25
N HIS A 186 1.84 5.93 12.79
CA HIS A 186 1.02 6.54 13.83
C HIS A 186 1.79 6.77 15.11
N GLU A 187 2.53 5.77 15.58
CA GLU A 187 3.31 5.85 16.82
C GLU A 187 4.42 6.89 16.73
N VAL A 188 5.13 6.97 15.58
CA VAL A 188 6.12 8.04 15.33
C VAL A 188 5.48 9.41 15.44
N ARG A 189 4.35 9.64 14.79
CA ARG A 189 3.67 10.94 14.83
C ARG A 189 3.17 11.32 16.23
N GLN A 190 2.78 10.33 17.02
CA GLN A 190 2.33 10.56 18.39
C GLN A 190 3.51 10.97 19.29
N ARG A 191 4.67 10.32 19.13
CA ARG A 191 5.88 10.60 19.92
C ARG A 191 6.66 11.81 19.45
N HIS A 192 6.66 12.04 18.13
CA HIS A 192 7.44 13.06 17.44
C HIS A 192 6.54 13.88 16.51
N PRO A 193 5.67 14.76 17.05
CA PRO A 193 4.75 15.57 16.25
C PRO A 193 5.44 16.49 15.24
N GLU A 194 6.73 16.80 15.48
CA GLU A 194 7.57 17.62 14.61
C GLU A 194 8.06 16.90 13.37
N LEU A 195 8.04 15.56 13.33
CA LEU A 195 8.53 14.79 12.20
C LEU A 195 7.48 14.65 11.10
N GLN A 196 7.93 14.80 9.86
CA GLN A 196 7.11 14.59 8.67
C GLN A 196 7.07 13.10 8.32
N VAL A 197 5.95 12.44 8.60
CA VAL A 197 5.72 11.03 8.26
C VAL A 197 4.85 10.95 7.02
N LEU A 198 5.25 10.16 6.03
CA LEU A 198 4.48 9.90 4.82
C LEU A 198 4.38 8.41 4.54
N TYR A 199 3.15 7.92 4.42
CA TYR A 199 2.84 6.60 3.88
C TYR A 199 2.40 6.72 2.42
N VAL A 200 2.95 5.88 1.55
CA VAL A 200 2.52 5.80 0.16
C VAL A 200 2.69 4.36 -0.35
N SER A 201 1.70 3.84 -1.08
CA SER A 201 1.88 2.60 -1.82
C SER A 201 2.74 2.85 -3.05
N MET A 202 3.53 1.87 -3.48
CA MET A 202 4.38 1.99 -4.65
C MET A 202 3.58 2.30 -5.92
N ASN A 203 2.36 1.78 -6.05
CA ASN A 203 1.47 2.12 -7.16
C ASN A 203 1.09 3.61 -7.18
N LYS A 204 0.78 4.21 -6.01
CA LYS A 204 0.50 5.64 -5.90
C LYS A 204 1.73 6.49 -6.20
N PHE A 205 2.91 6.08 -5.70
CA PHE A 205 4.19 6.71 -6.01
C PHE A 205 4.46 6.74 -7.51
N GLN A 206 4.25 5.62 -8.21
CA GLN A 206 4.42 5.53 -9.66
C GLN A 206 3.45 6.43 -10.43
N ALA A 207 2.18 6.45 -10.03
CA ALA A 207 1.18 7.33 -10.67
C ALA A 207 1.56 8.80 -10.52
N GLN A 208 2.04 9.21 -9.34
CA GLN A 208 2.54 10.56 -9.09
C GLN A 208 3.80 10.86 -9.91
N PHE A 209 4.75 9.93 -9.97
CA PHE A 209 5.95 10.07 -10.80
C PHE A 209 5.61 10.23 -12.28
N GLN A 210 4.69 9.41 -12.81
CA GLN A 210 4.27 9.51 -14.21
C GLN A 210 3.61 10.87 -14.51
N THR A 211 2.83 11.40 -13.59
CA THR A 211 2.23 12.73 -13.72
C THR A 211 3.29 13.81 -13.72
N ALA A 212 4.22 13.78 -12.79
CA ALA A 212 5.34 14.72 -12.71
C ALA A 212 6.24 14.65 -13.96
N TYR A 213 6.49 13.43 -14.48
CA TYR A 213 7.22 13.23 -15.72
C TYR A 213 6.54 13.89 -16.93
N LYS A 214 5.23 13.70 -17.08
CA LYS A 214 4.44 14.29 -18.17
C LYS A 214 4.39 15.82 -18.11
N ASN A 215 4.42 16.37 -16.88
CA ASN A 215 4.37 17.82 -16.67
C ASN A 215 5.75 18.49 -16.67
N GLY A 216 6.85 17.72 -16.68
CA GLY A 216 8.21 18.27 -16.55
C GLY A 216 8.59 18.66 -15.13
N GLU A 217 7.86 18.16 -14.10
CA GLU A 217 7.98 18.52 -12.68
C GLU A 217 8.71 17.45 -11.85
N ILE A 218 9.59 16.67 -12.48
CA ILE A 218 10.32 15.57 -11.80
C ILE A 218 11.14 16.08 -10.63
N THR A 219 11.77 17.25 -10.78
CA THR A 219 12.59 17.86 -9.73
C THR A 219 11.76 18.16 -8.48
N ASP A 220 10.58 18.75 -8.64
CA ASP A 220 9.68 19.09 -7.54
C ASP A 220 9.15 17.83 -6.85
N PHE A 221 8.83 16.79 -7.65
CA PHE A 221 8.45 15.48 -7.14
C PHE A 221 9.55 14.87 -6.25
N ILE A 222 10.81 14.87 -6.70
CA ILE A 222 11.94 14.34 -5.93
C ILE A 222 12.14 15.17 -4.66
N HIS A 223 12.13 16.50 -4.76
CA HIS A 223 12.29 17.41 -3.62
C HIS A 223 11.21 17.22 -2.57
N PHE A 224 9.94 17.03 -2.97
CA PHE A 224 8.84 16.74 -2.05
C PHE A 224 9.13 15.52 -1.18
N TYR A 225 9.53 14.41 -1.79
CA TYR A 225 9.85 13.19 -1.04
C TYR A 225 11.12 13.31 -0.18
N GLN A 226 12.08 14.16 -0.57
CA GLN A 226 13.29 14.42 0.19
C GLN A 226 13.04 15.24 1.47
N MET A 227 11.93 15.96 1.56
CA MET A 227 11.55 16.71 2.77
C MET A 227 10.98 15.82 3.88
N VAL A 228 10.62 14.58 3.60
CA VAL A 228 10.02 13.63 4.54
C VAL A 228 11.06 13.18 5.57
N ASP A 229 10.67 13.04 6.83
CA ASP A 229 11.54 12.53 7.90
C ASP A 229 11.41 11.00 8.08
N VAL A 230 10.19 10.47 7.87
CA VAL A 230 9.91 9.03 7.90
C VAL A 230 9.11 8.67 6.66
N LEU A 231 9.72 7.95 5.72
CA LEU A 231 9.08 7.51 4.48
C LEU A 231 8.72 6.03 4.57
N ILE A 232 7.43 5.74 4.43
CA ILE A 232 6.87 4.39 4.42
C ILE A 232 6.39 4.08 3.00
N ILE A 233 7.03 3.10 2.36
CA ILE A 233 6.67 2.61 1.03
C ILE A 233 6.09 1.20 1.13
N ASP A 234 4.84 1.06 0.73
CA ASP A 234 4.14 -0.22 0.75
C ASP A 234 4.17 -0.88 -0.64
N ASP A 235 4.35 -2.21 -0.67
CA ASP A 235 4.38 -3.04 -1.87
C ASP A 235 5.49 -2.67 -2.88
N ILE A 236 6.76 -2.66 -2.41
CA ILE A 236 7.93 -2.27 -3.22
C ILE A 236 8.13 -3.17 -4.45
N GLN A 237 7.61 -4.42 -4.47
CA GLN A 237 7.66 -5.32 -5.63
C GLN A 237 7.02 -4.72 -6.89
N GLU A 238 6.14 -3.75 -6.75
CA GLU A 238 5.51 -3.05 -7.87
C GLU A 238 6.50 -2.18 -8.69
N LEU A 239 7.73 -1.97 -8.20
CA LEU A 239 8.84 -1.34 -8.96
C LEU A 239 9.39 -2.21 -10.10
N THR A 240 9.08 -3.50 -10.11
CA THR A 240 9.57 -4.47 -11.10
C THR A 240 9.41 -3.95 -12.53
N GLY A 241 10.49 -3.94 -13.31
CA GLY A 241 10.51 -3.54 -14.71
C GLY A 241 10.31 -2.04 -15.00
N LYS A 242 10.28 -1.16 -14.00
CA LYS A 242 9.96 0.27 -14.17
C LYS A 242 11.19 1.17 -13.93
N THR A 243 12.18 1.09 -14.83
CA THR A 243 13.50 1.73 -14.69
C THR A 243 13.46 3.23 -14.37
N GLY A 244 12.58 4.02 -15.03
CA GLY A 244 12.45 5.45 -14.74
C GLY A 244 12.02 5.73 -13.30
N THR A 245 11.04 4.99 -12.80
CA THR A 245 10.57 5.09 -11.41
C THR A 245 11.64 4.60 -10.43
N GLN A 246 12.36 3.53 -10.77
CA GLN A 246 13.48 3.01 -9.95
C GLN A 246 14.58 4.05 -9.79
N ASN A 247 14.92 4.79 -10.85
CA ASN A 247 15.91 5.88 -10.79
C ASN A 247 15.46 7.02 -9.87
N ALA A 248 14.21 7.46 -9.99
CA ALA A 248 13.66 8.50 -9.12
C ALA A 248 13.64 8.05 -7.66
N PHE A 249 13.16 6.83 -7.41
CA PHE A 249 13.13 6.24 -6.08
C PHE A 249 14.53 6.08 -5.48
N PHE A 250 15.50 5.66 -6.27
CA PHE A 250 16.89 5.56 -5.84
C PHE A 250 17.45 6.91 -5.35
N ASN A 251 17.18 7.99 -6.07
CA ASN A 251 17.64 9.33 -5.70
C ASN A 251 17.01 9.78 -4.37
N ILE A 252 15.72 9.53 -4.19
CA ILE A 252 15.01 9.83 -2.95
C ILE A 252 15.56 8.99 -1.80
N PHE A 253 15.65 7.66 -1.99
CA PHE A 253 16.13 6.71 -1.00
C PHE A 253 17.54 7.10 -0.51
N ASN A 254 18.44 7.35 -1.45
CA ASN A 254 19.82 7.70 -1.14
C ASN A 254 19.94 9.02 -0.36
N HIS A 255 19.15 10.02 -0.75
CA HIS A 255 19.10 11.30 -0.02
C HIS A 255 18.62 11.11 1.42
N LEU A 256 17.50 10.41 1.61
CA LEU A 256 16.93 10.17 2.94
C LEU A 256 17.88 9.36 3.82
N GLN A 257 18.50 8.32 3.27
CA GLN A 257 19.47 7.51 4.00
C GLN A 257 20.70 8.33 4.46
N LEU A 258 21.28 9.14 3.57
CA LEU A 258 22.42 10.01 3.90
C LEU A 258 22.06 11.11 4.91
N ALA A 259 20.82 11.59 4.88
CA ALA A 259 20.29 12.56 5.82
C ALA A 259 19.89 11.96 7.18
N GLY A 260 20.09 10.65 7.39
CA GLY A 260 19.67 9.96 8.62
C GLY A 260 18.15 9.87 8.80
N LYS A 261 17.37 9.97 7.71
CA LYS A 261 15.92 9.85 7.73
C LYS A 261 15.48 8.37 7.74
N GLN A 262 14.35 8.05 8.37
CA GLN A 262 13.88 6.68 8.46
C GLN A 262 13.17 6.23 7.18
N LEU A 263 13.55 5.05 6.71
CA LEU A 263 12.89 4.35 5.60
C LEU A 263 12.25 3.06 6.10
N ILE A 264 11.01 2.79 5.69
CA ILE A 264 10.26 1.58 6.00
C ILE A 264 9.64 1.06 4.71
N LEU A 265 9.92 -0.19 4.37
CA LEU A 265 9.51 -0.81 3.11
C LEU A 265 8.72 -2.07 3.38
N THR A 266 7.70 -2.37 2.56
CA THR A 266 7.06 -3.68 2.57
C THR A 266 7.18 -4.38 1.21
N SER A 267 7.12 -5.70 1.22
CA SER A 267 7.12 -6.52 0.01
C SER A 267 6.44 -7.87 0.24
N ASP A 268 6.02 -8.52 -0.85
CA ASP A 268 5.59 -9.92 -0.82
C ASP A 268 6.78 -10.89 -0.72
N LYS A 269 8.00 -10.43 -1.12
CA LYS A 269 9.19 -11.27 -1.28
C LYS A 269 10.38 -10.66 -0.57
N PRO A 270 11.33 -11.48 -0.14
CA PRO A 270 12.62 -10.98 0.34
C PRO A 270 13.37 -10.25 -0.78
N PRO A 271 14.31 -9.33 -0.45
CA PRO A 271 15.03 -8.55 -1.45
C PRO A 271 15.79 -9.40 -2.48
N VAL A 272 16.21 -10.60 -2.11
CA VAL A 272 16.97 -11.54 -2.98
C VAL A 272 16.10 -12.17 -4.08
N GLU A 273 14.79 -12.19 -3.91
CA GLU A 273 13.84 -12.78 -4.87
C GLU A 273 13.18 -11.73 -5.77
N LEU A 274 13.44 -10.44 -5.54
CA LEU A 274 12.91 -9.39 -6.40
C LEU A 274 13.65 -9.40 -7.74
N LYS A 275 12.88 -9.60 -8.82
CA LYS A 275 13.39 -9.63 -10.20
C LYS A 275 13.19 -8.26 -10.85
N ASP A 276 14.01 -7.95 -11.86
CA ASP A 276 13.92 -6.72 -12.67
C ASP A 276 13.92 -5.43 -11.84
N ILE A 277 14.63 -5.45 -10.71
CA ILE A 277 14.97 -4.28 -9.90
C ILE A 277 16.48 -4.10 -9.94
N GLU A 278 16.92 -2.85 -10.10
CA GLU A 278 18.34 -2.49 -10.19
C GLU A 278 19.11 -2.93 -8.94
N GLU A 279 20.28 -3.54 -9.13
CA GLU A 279 21.09 -4.12 -8.05
C GLU A 279 21.46 -3.11 -6.96
N ARG A 280 21.65 -1.84 -7.35
CA ARG A 280 21.92 -0.76 -6.40
C ARG A 280 20.77 -0.52 -5.40
N LEU A 281 19.50 -0.75 -5.79
CA LEU A 281 18.35 -0.72 -4.89
C LEU A 281 18.30 -1.97 -4.02
N LEU A 282 18.48 -3.16 -4.61
CA LEU A 282 18.49 -4.43 -3.89
C LEU A 282 19.55 -4.47 -2.77
N THR A 283 20.74 -3.93 -3.05
CA THR A 283 21.80 -3.81 -2.05
C THR A 283 21.36 -2.94 -0.87
N ARG A 284 20.66 -1.84 -1.14
CA ARG A 284 20.16 -0.95 -0.09
C ARG A 284 19.00 -1.56 0.71
N PHE A 285 18.12 -2.30 0.06
CA PHE A 285 17.04 -3.01 0.76
C PHE A 285 17.56 -4.05 1.75
N LYS A 286 18.73 -4.65 1.45
CA LYS A 286 19.41 -5.63 2.32
C LYS A 286 20.20 -5.00 3.47
N TRP A 287 20.43 -3.68 3.46
CA TRP A 287 21.34 -3.02 4.41
C TRP A 287 20.83 -3.03 5.85
N GLY A 288 19.55 -2.72 6.06
CA GLY A 288 18.97 -2.60 7.39
C GLY A 288 18.45 -3.92 7.96
N LEU A 289 17.30 -3.87 8.61
CA LEU A 289 16.64 -5.05 9.18
C LEU A 289 15.58 -5.58 8.20
N SER A 290 15.70 -6.85 7.81
CA SER A 290 14.66 -7.58 7.10
C SER A 290 13.86 -8.42 8.09
N ALA A 291 12.55 -8.16 8.22
CA ALA A 291 11.66 -8.87 9.12
C ALA A 291 10.60 -9.65 8.32
N TYR A 292 10.59 -10.96 8.50
CA TYR A 292 9.62 -11.86 7.87
C TYR A 292 8.33 -11.92 8.69
N LEU A 293 7.20 -11.77 8.02
CA LEU A 293 5.89 -12.06 8.60
C LEU A 293 5.44 -13.45 8.12
N SER A 294 5.23 -14.35 9.06
CA SER A 294 4.71 -15.69 8.77
C SER A 294 3.19 -15.77 9.01
N VAL A 295 2.62 -16.90 8.62
CA VAL A 295 1.21 -17.20 8.92
C VAL A 295 1.01 -17.28 10.44
N PRO A 296 -0.03 -16.63 11.00
CA PRO A 296 -0.31 -16.70 12.42
C PRO A 296 -0.64 -18.14 12.85
N ASP A 297 -0.14 -18.53 14.02
CA ASP A 297 -0.48 -19.77 14.68
C ASP A 297 -1.95 -19.78 15.17
N TYR A 298 -2.41 -20.92 15.64
CA TYR A 298 -3.78 -21.10 16.09
C TYR A 298 -4.17 -20.11 17.20
N GLU A 299 -3.32 -19.94 18.21
CA GLU A 299 -3.55 -19.03 19.31
C GLU A 299 -3.64 -17.56 18.87
N THR A 300 -2.75 -17.16 17.97
CA THR A 300 -2.78 -15.82 17.38
C THR A 300 -4.05 -15.61 16.54
N LYS A 301 -4.48 -16.60 15.76
CA LYS A 301 -5.75 -16.54 15.02
C LYS A 301 -6.95 -16.37 15.94
N LEU A 302 -7.03 -17.11 17.05
CA LEU A 302 -8.09 -16.94 18.05
C LEU A 302 -8.14 -15.51 18.59
N LYS A 303 -6.97 -14.95 18.95
CA LYS A 303 -6.87 -13.57 19.42
C LYS A 303 -7.32 -12.56 18.37
N ILE A 304 -6.92 -12.75 17.10
CA ILE A 304 -7.33 -11.90 15.99
C ILE A 304 -8.85 -11.93 15.79
N ILE A 305 -9.45 -13.13 15.76
CA ILE A 305 -10.90 -13.31 15.56
C ILE A 305 -11.67 -12.61 16.71
N ARG A 306 -11.30 -12.86 17.95
CA ARG A 306 -11.95 -12.26 19.14
C ARG A 306 -11.85 -10.73 19.13
N ALA A 307 -10.64 -10.19 18.89
CA ALA A 307 -10.42 -8.75 18.85
C ALA A 307 -11.21 -8.07 17.70
N LYS A 308 -11.27 -8.71 16.54
CA LYS A 308 -12.04 -8.21 15.40
C LYS A 308 -13.54 -8.28 15.64
N ALA A 309 -14.06 -9.38 16.23
CA ALA A 309 -15.47 -9.53 16.57
C ALA A 309 -15.89 -8.46 17.60
N GLN A 310 -15.10 -8.26 18.65
CA GLN A 310 -15.34 -7.24 19.66
C GLN A 310 -15.39 -5.84 19.05
N ARG A 311 -14.46 -5.51 18.15
CA ARG A 311 -14.41 -4.20 17.47
C ARG A 311 -15.62 -3.95 16.59
N LEU A 312 -16.17 -5.01 15.97
CA LEU A 312 -17.37 -4.94 15.16
C LEU A 312 -18.66 -5.00 16.01
N GLY A 313 -18.53 -5.04 17.35
CA GLY A 313 -19.67 -5.14 18.29
C GLY A 313 -20.45 -6.45 18.15
N ALA A 314 -19.83 -7.49 17.60
CA ALA A 314 -20.48 -8.77 17.33
C ALA A 314 -20.14 -9.80 18.41
N HIS A 315 -21.15 -10.46 18.95
CA HIS A 315 -20.96 -11.61 19.83
C HIS A 315 -20.90 -12.90 19.00
N ILE A 316 -19.71 -13.51 18.95
CA ILE A 316 -19.48 -14.77 18.24
C ILE A 316 -19.24 -15.86 19.29
N PRO A 317 -20.00 -16.98 19.26
CA PRO A 317 -19.78 -18.11 20.17
C PRO A 317 -18.38 -18.71 20.02
N GLU A 318 -17.78 -19.16 21.13
CA GLU A 318 -16.39 -19.68 21.14
C GLU A 318 -16.18 -20.91 20.26
N ASP A 319 -17.19 -21.76 20.11
CA ASP A 319 -17.15 -22.91 19.19
C ASP A 319 -17.03 -22.47 17.72
N VAL A 320 -17.65 -21.33 17.36
CA VAL A 320 -17.53 -20.74 16.02
C VAL A 320 -16.17 -20.07 15.86
N VAL A 321 -15.66 -19.40 16.89
CA VAL A 321 -14.29 -18.78 16.89
C VAL A 321 -13.24 -19.86 16.67
N ALA A 322 -13.31 -20.96 17.43
CA ALA A 322 -12.41 -22.11 17.28
C ALA A 322 -12.51 -22.72 15.88
N TYR A 323 -13.73 -22.93 15.40
CA TYR A 323 -13.96 -23.48 14.07
C TYR A 323 -13.35 -22.60 12.94
N LEU A 324 -13.48 -21.27 13.03
CA LEU A 324 -12.87 -20.36 12.07
C LEU A 324 -11.33 -20.40 12.12
N ALA A 325 -10.76 -20.45 13.34
CA ALA A 325 -9.30 -20.50 13.53
C ALA A 325 -8.68 -21.79 12.95
N ASP A 326 -9.38 -22.94 13.08
CA ASP A 326 -8.95 -24.22 12.54
C ASP A 326 -9.01 -24.30 11.01
N ASN A 327 -10.05 -23.68 10.43
CA ASN A 327 -10.36 -23.89 9.02
C ASN A 327 -9.86 -22.77 8.09
N ILE A 328 -9.42 -21.63 8.64
CA ILE A 328 -8.77 -20.56 7.86
C ILE A 328 -7.26 -20.70 8.00
N SER A 329 -6.62 -21.21 6.95
CA SER A 329 -5.19 -21.55 7.00
C SER A 329 -4.28 -20.46 6.44
N ALA A 330 -4.75 -19.60 5.52
CA ALA A 330 -3.83 -18.86 4.67
C ALA A 330 -3.44 -17.47 5.20
N ASN A 331 -4.37 -16.60 5.60
CA ASN A 331 -4.00 -15.21 5.96
C ASN A 331 -5.07 -14.49 6.81
N VAL A 332 -4.67 -13.36 7.41
CA VAL A 332 -5.55 -12.52 8.24
C VAL A 332 -6.67 -11.88 7.42
N ARG A 333 -6.44 -11.59 6.15
CA ARG A 333 -7.47 -11.00 5.28
C ARG A 333 -8.66 -11.95 5.06
N GLU A 334 -8.40 -13.25 4.99
CA GLU A 334 -9.46 -14.26 4.92
C GLU A 334 -10.27 -14.35 6.21
N ILE A 335 -9.59 -14.24 7.37
CA ILE A 335 -10.27 -14.14 8.67
C ILE A 335 -11.21 -12.94 8.69
N GLU A 336 -10.73 -11.78 8.25
CA GLU A 336 -11.53 -10.55 8.17
C GLU A 336 -12.75 -10.69 7.24
N GLY A 337 -12.54 -11.28 6.07
CA GLY A 337 -13.60 -11.52 5.10
C GLY A 337 -14.67 -12.49 5.61
N ALA A 338 -14.25 -13.60 6.22
CA ALA A 338 -15.16 -14.60 6.80
C ALA A 338 -15.96 -13.99 7.96
N LEU A 339 -15.32 -13.25 8.86
CA LEU A 339 -15.96 -12.54 9.98
C LEU A 339 -16.99 -11.51 9.47
N SER A 340 -16.60 -10.67 8.52
CA SER A 340 -17.50 -9.66 7.96
C SER A 340 -18.74 -10.31 7.33
N SER A 341 -18.56 -11.41 6.59
CA SER A 341 -19.67 -12.16 6.01
C SER A 341 -20.55 -12.83 7.06
N LEU A 342 -19.95 -13.37 8.14
CA LEU A 342 -20.68 -13.98 9.24
C LEU A 342 -21.56 -12.96 9.95
N ILE A 343 -20.99 -11.81 10.27
CA ILE A 343 -21.68 -10.70 10.95
C ILE A 343 -22.78 -10.12 10.05
N ALA A 344 -22.50 -9.93 8.75
CA ALA A 344 -23.48 -9.45 7.79
C ALA A 344 -24.69 -10.40 7.69
N ASN A 345 -24.45 -11.70 7.59
CA ASN A 345 -25.54 -12.70 7.58
C ASN A 345 -26.35 -12.72 8.89
N ALA A 346 -25.68 -12.57 10.03
CA ALA A 346 -26.36 -12.50 11.31
C ALA A 346 -27.20 -11.23 11.43
N SER A 347 -26.64 -10.07 11.10
CA SER A 347 -27.29 -8.76 11.29
C SER A 347 -28.39 -8.49 10.26
N PHE A 348 -28.15 -8.77 8.97
CA PHE A 348 -29.11 -8.41 7.91
C PHE A 348 -30.15 -9.48 7.65
N LEU A 349 -29.81 -10.76 7.85
CA LEU A 349 -30.75 -11.87 7.62
C LEU A 349 -31.36 -12.41 8.91
N GLY A 350 -31.07 -11.82 10.06
CA GLY A 350 -31.58 -12.26 11.36
C GLY A 350 -31.17 -13.68 11.75
N ARG A 351 -30.08 -14.21 11.16
CA ARG A 351 -29.59 -15.57 11.42
C ARG A 351 -28.75 -15.60 12.67
N LYS A 352 -28.93 -16.61 13.50
CA LYS A 352 -28.03 -16.86 14.64
C LYS A 352 -26.63 -17.26 14.14
N VAL A 353 -25.60 -16.74 14.77
CA VAL A 353 -24.21 -17.15 14.52
C VAL A 353 -24.04 -18.59 15.04
N THR A 354 -23.83 -19.52 14.14
CA THR A 354 -23.67 -20.96 14.41
C THR A 354 -22.56 -21.55 13.58
N ILE A 355 -22.03 -22.71 13.99
CA ILE A 355 -21.04 -23.47 13.21
C ILE A 355 -21.56 -23.81 11.81
N SER A 356 -22.87 -24.11 11.66
CA SER A 356 -23.47 -24.38 10.35
C SER A 356 -23.35 -23.18 9.42
N LEU A 357 -23.66 -21.97 9.91
CA LEU A 357 -23.50 -20.74 9.12
C LEU A 357 -22.04 -20.47 8.79
N ALA A 358 -21.11 -20.68 9.76
CA ALA A 358 -19.68 -20.53 9.51
C ALA A 358 -19.17 -21.51 8.44
N LYS A 359 -19.63 -22.77 8.46
CA LYS A 359 -19.33 -23.77 7.41
C LYS A 359 -19.78 -23.32 6.03
N ASP A 360 -20.99 -22.79 5.91
CA ASP A 360 -21.52 -22.35 4.63
C ASP A 360 -20.76 -21.15 4.07
N ILE A 361 -20.37 -20.22 4.94
CA ILE A 361 -19.55 -19.07 4.56
C ILE A 361 -18.15 -19.53 4.14
N LEU A 362 -17.48 -20.36 4.94
CA LEU A 362 -16.14 -20.84 4.63
C LEU A 362 -16.07 -21.64 3.34
N LYS A 363 -17.14 -22.39 2.96
CA LYS A 363 -17.18 -23.06 1.65
C LYS A 363 -16.99 -22.11 0.47
N VAL A 364 -17.45 -20.87 0.59
CA VAL A 364 -17.25 -19.84 -0.43
C VAL A 364 -15.81 -19.36 -0.44
N TYR A 365 -15.22 -19.10 0.72
CA TYR A 365 -13.82 -18.62 0.86
C TYR A 365 -12.81 -19.72 0.54
N VAL A 366 -13.00 -20.94 1.05
CA VAL A 366 -12.10 -22.07 0.80
C VAL A 366 -12.15 -22.54 -0.66
N LYS A 367 -13.28 -22.40 -1.37
CA LYS A 367 -13.34 -22.63 -2.83
C LYS A 367 -12.52 -21.61 -3.62
N LEU A 368 -12.37 -20.38 -3.12
CA LEU A 368 -11.52 -19.35 -3.72
C LEU A 368 -10.04 -19.54 -3.37
N THR A 369 -9.75 -20.28 -2.29
CA THR A 369 -8.38 -20.50 -1.77
C THR A 369 -7.89 -21.93 -1.94
N GLN A 370 -8.68 -22.86 -2.49
CA GLN A 370 -8.13 -24.15 -2.92
C GLN A 370 -7.04 -23.82 -3.94
N ARG A 371 -5.78 -23.88 -3.49
CA ARG A 371 -4.62 -23.97 -4.37
C ARG A 371 -4.99 -25.03 -5.41
N GLU A 372 -5.09 -24.64 -6.67
CA GLU A 372 -5.19 -25.63 -7.74
C GLU A 372 -4.01 -26.57 -7.51
N ILE A 373 -4.31 -27.81 -7.17
CA ILE A 373 -3.28 -28.83 -7.02
C ILE A 373 -2.71 -29.02 -8.42
N THR A 374 -1.51 -28.48 -8.63
CA THR A 374 -0.80 -28.56 -9.90
C THR A 374 0.10 -29.81 -9.91
N ILE A 375 0.42 -30.30 -11.11
CA ILE A 375 1.34 -31.44 -11.27
C ILE A 375 2.68 -31.12 -10.61
N ASP A 376 3.18 -29.87 -10.75
CA ASP A 376 4.44 -29.43 -10.18
C ASP A 376 4.43 -29.43 -8.65
N SER A 377 3.30 -29.07 -8.01
CA SER A 377 3.16 -29.12 -6.55
C SER A 377 3.18 -30.55 -6.03
N ILE A 378 2.55 -31.50 -6.75
CA ILE A 378 2.59 -32.93 -6.42
C ILE A 378 4.00 -33.47 -6.58
N VAL A 379 4.68 -33.17 -7.68
CA VAL A 379 6.06 -33.61 -7.94
C VAL A 379 6.99 -33.12 -6.83
N LYS A 380 6.87 -31.87 -6.40
CA LYS A 380 7.69 -31.31 -5.31
C LYS A 380 7.48 -32.09 -4.00
N VAL A 381 6.24 -32.30 -3.59
CA VAL A 381 5.92 -33.04 -2.35
C VAL A 381 6.45 -34.48 -2.41
N VAL A 382 6.29 -35.16 -3.55
CA VAL A 382 6.79 -36.52 -3.73
C VAL A 382 8.33 -36.57 -3.71
N CYS A 383 8.99 -35.62 -4.34
CA CYS A 383 10.45 -35.49 -4.30
C CYS A 383 10.96 -35.26 -2.87
N ASP A 384 10.36 -34.35 -2.13
CA ASP A 384 10.71 -34.06 -0.73
C ASP A 384 10.52 -35.31 0.16
N TYR A 385 9.41 -36.04 -0.02
CA TYR A 385 9.12 -37.25 0.75
C TYR A 385 10.11 -38.40 0.50
N TYR A 386 10.52 -38.62 -0.77
CA TYR A 386 11.48 -39.67 -1.14
C TYR A 386 12.94 -39.22 -1.04
N GLY A 387 13.21 -37.93 -0.68
CA GLY A 387 14.56 -37.36 -0.62
C GLY A 387 15.27 -37.33 -1.98
N ILE A 388 14.53 -37.10 -3.06
CA ILE A 388 15.02 -37.09 -4.45
C ILE A 388 15.01 -35.63 -4.95
N ASP A 389 16.12 -35.17 -5.50
CA ASP A 389 16.19 -33.86 -6.14
C ASP A 389 15.42 -33.85 -7.48
N LEU A 390 14.91 -32.67 -7.87
CA LEU A 390 14.08 -32.49 -9.07
C LEU A 390 14.85 -32.85 -10.36
N ASP A 391 16.16 -32.65 -10.42
CA ASP A 391 16.97 -32.96 -11.59
C ASP A 391 17.09 -34.47 -11.77
N THR A 392 17.33 -35.20 -10.68
CA THR A 392 17.33 -36.68 -10.66
C THR A 392 15.95 -37.25 -10.97
N PHE A 393 14.88 -36.64 -10.42
CA PHE A 393 13.50 -37.04 -10.70
C PHE A 393 13.15 -36.89 -12.19
N ASN A 394 13.59 -35.84 -12.87
CA ASN A 394 13.32 -35.61 -14.30
C ASN A 394 14.32 -36.32 -15.22
N SER A 395 15.40 -36.87 -14.71
CA SER A 395 16.46 -37.53 -15.48
C SER A 395 16.03 -38.88 -16.10
N ALA A 396 16.91 -39.48 -16.90
CA ALA A 396 16.74 -40.81 -17.47
C ALA A 396 17.04 -41.96 -16.47
N LYS A 397 17.48 -41.64 -15.22
CA LYS A 397 17.78 -42.65 -14.20
C LYS A 397 16.56 -43.54 -13.89
N ARG A 398 16.82 -44.87 -13.72
CA ARG A 398 15.78 -45.88 -13.47
C ARG A 398 16.05 -46.66 -12.20
N THR A 399 16.64 -46.02 -11.18
CA THR A 399 16.73 -46.66 -9.85
C THR A 399 15.34 -46.93 -9.32
N ARG A 400 15.21 -47.95 -8.47
CA ARG A 400 13.91 -48.39 -7.92
C ARG A 400 13.16 -47.25 -7.27
N ASP A 401 13.83 -46.46 -6.44
CA ASP A 401 13.22 -45.35 -5.68
C ASP A 401 12.71 -44.21 -6.60
N VAL A 402 13.52 -43.83 -7.60
CA VAL A 402 13.13 -42.80 -8.59
C VAL A 402 11.96 -43.28 -9.47
N ALA A 403 11.96 -44.58 -9.82
CA ALA A 403 10.85 -45.13 -10.59
C ALA A 403 9.55 -45.14 -9.78
N GLN A 404 9.62 -45.54 -8.52
CA GLN A 404 8.48 -45.57 -7.59
C GLN A 404 7.95 -44.15 -7.30
N ALA A 405 8.83 -43.19 -7.02
CA ALA A 405 8.45 -41.80 -6.83
C ALA A 405 7.69 -41.23 -8.05
N ARG A 406 8.17 -41.51 -9.27
CA ARG A 406 7.47 -41.09 -10.50
C ARG A 406 6.10 -41.77 -10.64
N GLN A 407 5.99 -43.03 -10.33
CA GLN A 407 4.71 -43.78 -10.38
C GLN A 407 3.70 -43.16 -9.40
N VAL A 408 4.15 -42.88 -8.16
CA VAL A 408 3.32 -42.22 -7.14
C VAL A 408 2.90 -40.82 -7.57
N ALA A 409 3.85 -40.02 -8.11
CA ALA A 409 3.50 -38.69 -8.63
C ALA A 409 2.47 -38.74 -9.77
N MET A 410 2.59 -39.68 -10.71
CA MET A 410 1.62 -39.89 -11.79
C MET A 410 0.26 -40.32 -11.25
N TYR A 411 0.22 -41.19 -10.26
CA TYR A 411 -1.00 -41.65 -9.61
C TYR A 411 -1.72 -40.49 -8.92
N LEU A 412 -1.03 -39.73 -8.07
CA LEU A 412 -1.59 -38.58 -7.37
C LEU A 412 -2.01 -37.46 -8.32
N ALA A 413 -1.22 -37.20 -9.38
CA ALA A 413 -1.58 -36.20 -10.40
C ALA A 413 -2.89 -36.57 -11.13
N LYS A 414 -3.09 -37.85 -11.43
CA LYS A 414 -4.34 -38.33 -12.03
C LYS A 414 -5.53 -38.22 -11.07
N GLN A 415 -5.32 -38.46 -9.78
CA GLN A 415 -6.40 -38.39 -8.76
C GLN A 415 -6.81 -36.96 -8.44
N HIS A 416 -5.84 -36.02 -8.33
CA HIS A 416 -6.06 -34.69 -7.77
C HIS A 416 -6.00 -33.56 -8.78
N THR A 417 -5.62 -33.83 -10.05
CA THR A 417 -5.66 -32.82 -11.12
C THR A 417 -6.64 -33.22 -12.22
N LYS A 418 -7.18 -32.21 -12.93
CA LYS A 418 -8.02 -32.43 -14.11
C LYS A 418 -7.19 -32.54 -15.40
N SER A 419 -5.87 -32.71 -15.28
CA SER A 419 -4.97 -32.72 -16.41
C SER A 419 -5.07 -34.00 -17.25
N PRO A 420 -5.04 -33.93 -18.57
CA PRO A 420 -4.98 -35.10 -19.44
C PRO A 420 -3.73 -35.94 -19.18
N LEU A 421 -3.83 -37.27 -19.35
CA LEU A 421 -2.71 -38.20 -19.13
C LEU A 421 -1.44 -37.85 -19.95
N THR A 422 -1.61 -37.27 -21.12
CA THR A 422 -0.52 -36.78 -21.97
C THR A 422 0.24 -35.64 -21.31
N VAL A 423 -0.46 -34.69 -20.66
CA VAL A 423 0.14 -33.57 -19.94
C VAL A 423 0.85 -34.07 -18.68
N ILE A 424 0.23 -34.98 -17.92
CA ILE A 424 0.85 -35.61 -16.74
C ILE A 424 2.15 -36.32 -17.15
N GLY A 425 2.14 -37.10 -18.21
CA GLY A 425 3.32 -37.82 -18.69
C GLY A 425 4.43 -36.88 -19.15
N SER A 426 4.09 -35.81 -19.87
CA SER A 426 5.03 -34.80 -20.33
C SER A 426 5.69 -34.07 -19.15
N ALA A 427 4.93 -33.69 -18.12
CA ALA A 427 5.42 -32.99 -16.93
C ALA A 427 6.27 -33.90 -16.02
N ILE A 428 6.01 -35.22 -16.01
CA ILE A 428 6.75 -36.19 -15.16
C ILE A 428 7.76 -36.97 -15.99
N GLY A 429 8.85 -36.31 -16.37
CA GLY A 429 10.00 -36.89 -17.06
C GLY A 429 9.75 -37.26 -18.54
N GLY A 430 8.84 -36.56 -19.26
CA GLY A 430 8.60 -36.72 -20.69
C GLY A 430 8.07 -38.11 -21.09
N ARG A 431 7.14 -38.67 -20.30
CA ARG A 431 6.55 -40.00 -20.51
C ARG A 431 5.28 -39.95 -21.33
N ASN A 432 5.00 -41.02 -22.07
CA ASN A 432 3.75 -41.12 -22.85
C ASN A 432 2.56 -41.52 -21.94
N HIS A 433 1.33 -41.31 -22.44
CA HIS A 433 0.10 -41.59 -21.71
C HIS A 433 -0.05 -43.06 -21.29
N ALA A 434 0.48 -44.03 -22.08
CA ALA A 434 0.44 -45.42 -21.73
C ALA A 434 1.28 -45.76 -20.49
N THR A 435 2.46 -45.09 -20.36
CA THR A 435 3.29 -45.17 -19.16
C THR A 435 2.58 -44.65 -17.93
N VAL A 436 1.86 -43.51 -18.04
CA VAL A 436 1.08 -42.96 -16.94
C VAL A 436 -0.02 -43.94 -16.50
N LEU A 437 -0.76 -44.52 -17.46
CA LEU A 437 -1.81 -45.47 -17.16
C LEU A 437 -1.28 -46.72 -16.45
N HIS A 438 -0.18 -47.26 -16.95
CA HIS A 438 0.49 -48.41 -16.33
C HIS A 438 0.99 -48.07 -14.91
N SER A 439 1.60 -46.93 -14.72
CA SER A 439 2.05 -46.44 -13.41
C SER A 439 0.91 -46.34 -12.41
N CYS A 440 -0.21 -45.73 -12.82
CA CYS A 440 -1.40 -45.64 -11.97
C CYS A 440 -1.98 -46.99 -11.56
N LYS A 441 -1.98 -47.97 -12.48
CA LYS A 441 -2.43 -49.34 -12.18
C LYS A 441 -1.47 -50.01 -11.20
N ALA A 442 -0.16 -49.91 -11.44
CA ALA A 442 0.85 -50.50 -10.58
C ALA A 442 0.80 -49.97 -9.14
N VAL A 443 0.61 -48.65 -8.97
CA VAL A 443 0.43 -48.04 -7.64
C VAL A 443 -0.87 -48.54 -6.99
N SER A 444 -1.99 -48.60 -7.73
CA SER A 444 -3.23 -49.12 -7.19
C SER A 444 -3.08 -50.59 -6.72
N ASP A 445 -2.47 -51.45 -7.52
CA ASP A 445 -2.22 -52.85 -7.17
C ASP A 445 -1.33 -52.98 -5.93
N MET A 446 -0.33 -52.09 -5.78
CA MET A 446 0.53 -52.04 -4.58
C MET A 446 -0.24 -51.56 -3.33
N ILE A 447 -1.10 -50.57 -3.45
CA ILE A 447 -1.95 -50.09 -2.34
C ILE A 447 -2.85 -51.21 -1.82
N ASP A 448 -3.37 -52.05 -2.70
CA ASP A 448 -4.27 -53.16 -2.34
C ASP A 448 -3.49 -54.33 -1.69
N SER A 449 -2.23 -54.52 -2.05
CA SER A 449 -1.40 -55.64 -1.59
C SER A 449 -0.51 -55.34 -0.40
N ASP A 450 -0.09 -54.08 -0.19
CA ASP A 450 0.86 -53.68 0.83
C ASP A 450 0.31 -52.54 1.73
N LYS A 451 0.01 -52.90 3.00
CA LYS A 451 -0.50 -51.94 4.00
C LYS A 451 0.49 -50.83 4.35
N GLN A 452 1.80 -51.13 4.32
CA GLN A 452 2.81 -50.12 4.61
C GLN A 452 2.90 -49.08 3.48
N PHE A 453 2.89 -49.55 2.24
CA PHE A 453 2.87 -48.68 1.07
C PHE A 453 1.58 -47.85 1.01
N LYS A 454 0.44 -48.42 1.37
CA LYS A 454 -0.83 -47.68 1.50
C LYS A 454 -0.70 -46.51 2.49
N GLY A 455 -0.11 -46.76 3.67
CA GLY A 455 0.12 -45.71 4.67
C GLY A 455 1.03 -44.58 4.16
N GLN A 456 2.07 -44.91 3.37
CA GLN A 456 2.93 -43.91 2.74
C GLN A 456 2.15 -43.05 1.73
N ILE A 457 1.31 -43.63 0.90
CA ILE A 457 0.51 -42.90 -0.07
C ILE A 457 -0.50 -41.99 0.62
N GLU A 458 -1.17 -42.46 1.67
CA GLU A 458 -2.11 -41.67 2.47
C GLU A 458 -1.42 -40.48 3.14
N GLU A 459 -0.18 -40.64 3.58
CA GLU A 459 0.64 -39.56 4.17
C GLU A 459 1.04 -38.51 3.11
N ILE A 460 1.56 -38.94 1.95
CA ILE A 460 1.90 -38.04 0.84
C ILE A 460 0.65 -37.30 0.37
N GLU A 461 -0.48 -37.99 0.23
CA GLU A 461 -1.76 -37.39 -0.16
C GLU A 461 -2.24 -36.36 0.84
N ARG A 462 -2.06 -36.59 2.15
CA ARG A 462 -2.37 -35.63 3.20
C ARG A 462 -1.55 -34.34 3.04
N ILE A 463 -0.25 -34.48 2.75
CA ILE A 463 0.65 -33.33 2.52
C ILE A 463 0.24 -32.57 1.24
N VAL A 464 -0.04 -33.30 0.15
CA VAL A 464 -0.52 -32.71 -1.13
C VAL A 464 -1.81 -31.93 -0.94
N LEU A 465 -2.73 -32.45 -0.13
CA LEU A 465 -4.02 -31.84 0.16
C LEU A 465 -3.93 -30.73 1.23
N GLY A 466 -2.76 -30.51 1.83
CA GLY A 466 -2.57 -29.52 2.90
C GLY A 466 -3.34 -29.86 4.18
N LYS A 467 -3.67 -31.13 4.40
CA LYS A 467 -4.31 -31.63 5.62
C LYS A 467 -3.20 -32.04 6.60
N GLN A 468 -2.94 -31.23 7.61
CA GLN A 468 -2.13 -31.60 8.78
C GLN A 468 -2.87 -32.57 9.68
#